data_5d7f15e3dcd9fc67b431e2a8026b6d83
#
_entry.id   5d7f15e3dcd9fc67b431e2a8026b6d83
#
_cell.length_a   1.000
_cell.length_b   1.000
_cell.length_c   1.000
_cell.angle_alpha   90.00
_cell.angle_beta   90.00
_cell.angle_gamma   90.00
#
_symmetry.space_group_name_H-M   'P 1'
#
loop_
_entity.id
_entity.type
_entity.pdbx_description
1 polymer ?
#
loop_
_entity_poly.entity_id
_entity_poly.type
_entity_poly.pdbx_seq_one_letter_code
_entity_poly.pdbx_strand_id
1 'polypeptide(L)'
;MQAIIFCDEPAVCLPMQDCPAALLPVGSAPLLVHLLTYLERMGFRRTVLLSGDPRVRRIPDTMHLTMPVRFARSMASLYAEEPTLLLRSLCLPVLDMGELHAVCARGAARLFHPDGTSAGAELHPAGSPLLEPEETAVVTQSQFRRVADPAAYRALVTETVAKGSPRIGEGLRCGRDVVLDERSILGTDCALGDGAVVEDCILGDGVQVGAGAVLRGCIVCRGALIDRDARLEGGIVPEGDVLAKDARTTRPRRMLVLPEDGICGGDPRWNTAASALEAGAAMASLGGRIAVGYAGDGARPYAMAAAAGALSQGADVWQTGRCALSMLLFAAQDAGCDAVLWATGDTVVRLLPFAADGAPLSEGQAARLWQALAAHVESRILSPGTLTDSAALLRLWEDGCRRLVPAARPSVRVSCADPTLRAAAERLFSGGTGEEITLTLSEDGRSASAFSLETGMLRREMLLLPAMAALAREDGAFVLPEDAHPGAAAYAQAHGIRLLDGETSEGAALRQRQGVCTDGVRLFAAVLREMAYTGQTLRELTAPLPRLCTVVREVVTPLTRQEVADLGERAAAPQVVIVKPPHSRIARLRVHADTMEAAAELCGEWERSLHAAEA
;
A
#
# COMPACT_ATOMS: atom_id res chain seq x y z
N MET A 1 -21.49 -28.82 21.77
CA MET A 1 -20.64 -28.58 20.60
C MET A 1 -20.05 -27.19 20.69
N GLN A 2 -18.79 -27.00 20.31
CA GLN A 2 -18.17 -25.68 20.14
C GLN A 2 -18.09 -25.31 18.66
N ALA A 3 -17.97 -24.01 18.36
CA ALA A 3 -17.68 -23.53 17.02
C ALA A 3 -16.29 -22.87 16.98
N ILE A 4 -15.57 -23.06 15.89
CA ILE A 4 -14.33 -22.32 15.59
C ILE A 4 -14.54 -21.65 14.23
N ILE A 5 -14.29 -20.34 14.16
CA ILE A 5 -14.64 -19.54 13.00
C ILE A 5 -13.42 -18.76 12.51
N PHE A 6 -13.08 -18.90 11.23
CA PHE A 6 -12.10 -18.06 10.55
C PHE A 6 -12.78 -16.74 10.15
N CYS A 7 -12.27 -15.62 10.65
CA CYS A 7 -12.91 -14.32 10.46
C CYS A 7 -12.14 -13.38 9.53
N ASP A 8 -10.88 -13.66 9.21
CA ASP A 8 -10.01 -12.76 8.43
C ASP A 8 -10.08 -13.01 6.91
N GLU A 9 -10.98 -13.91 6.45
CA GLU A 9 -11.24 -14.08 5.02
C GLU A 9 -11.81 -12.78 4.43
N PRO A 10 -11.25 -12.26 3.31
CA PRO A 10 -11.74 -11.01 2.72
C PRO A 10 -13.18 -11.16 2.18
N ALA A 11 -13.97 -10.11 2.30
CA ALA A 11 -15.31 -10.05 1.69
C ALA A 11 -15.17 -9.87 0.18
N VAL A 12 -15.32 -10.96 -0.58
CA VAL A 12 -15.18 -10.95 -2.06
C VAL A 12 -16.45 -10.58 -2.81
N CYS A 13 -17.60 -10.62 -2.15
CA CYS A 13 -18.91 -10.36 -2.77
C CYS A 13 -19.18 -8.88 -3.08
N LEU A 14 -18.50 -7.96 -2.40
CA LEU A 14 -18.63 -6.52 -2.59
C LEU A 14 -17.24 -5.87 -2.70
N PRO A 15 -17.08 -4.81 -3.49
CA PRO A 15 -15.84 -4.06 -3.61
C PRO A 15 -15.64 -3.14 -2.39
N MET A 16 -15.34 -3.74 -1.24
CA MET A 16 -15.03 -3.06 0.01
C MET A 16 -13.55 -3.17 0.32
N GLN A 17 -12.95 -2.10 0.82
CA GLN A 17 -11.53 -2.07 1.17
C GLN A 17 -11.33 -2.65 2.57
N ASP A 18 -10.32 -3.53 2.71
CA ASP A 18 -9.89 -4.13 3.99
C ASP A 18 -11.07 -4.59 4.88
N CYS A 19 -12.09 -5.17 4.24
CA CYS A 19 -13.26 -5.66 4.95
C CYS A 19 -13.18 -7.19 5.06
N PRO A 20 -12.84 -7.74 6.24
CA PRO A 20 -13.05 -9.16 6.51
C PRO A 20 -14.52 -9.54 6.32
N ALA A 21 -14.79 -10.74 5.84
CA ALA A 21 -16.15 -11.24 5.67
C ALA A 21 -16.97 -11.17 6.97
N ALA A 22 -16.31 -11.27 8.12
CA ALA A 22 -16.89 -11.09 9.44
C ALA A 22 -17.57 -9.72 9.65
N LEU A 23 -17.01 -8.69 9.04
CA LEU A 23 -17.48 -7.29 9.14
C LEU A 23 -18.44 -6.89 8.01
N LEU A 24 -18.76 -7.81 7.09
CA LEU A 24 -19.70 -7.54 6.00
C LEU A 24 -21.04 -7.06 6.57
N PRO A 25 -21.52 -5.86 6.22
CA PRO A 25 -22.77 -5.35 6.76
C PRO A 25 -23.96 -6.14 6.21
N VAL A 26 -24.78 -6.66 7.10
CA VAL A 26 -26.02 -7.40 6.78
C VAL A 26 -27.17 -6.74 7.52
N GLY A 27 -27.90 -5.86 6.83
CA GLY A 27 -28.84 -4.96 7.50
C GLY A 27 -28.10 -3.98 8.42
N SER A 28 -28.54 -3.88 9.67
CA SER A 28 -27.96 -2.95 10.66
C SER A 28 -26.79 -3.53 11.47
N ALA A 29 -26.31 -4.76 11.17
CA ALA A 29 -25.28 -5.41 11.94
C ALA A 29 -24.29 -6.18 11.05
N PRO A 30 -23.03 -6.38 11.46
CA PRO A 30 -22.07 -7.24 10.76
C PRO A 30 -22.51 -8.70 10.68
N LEU A 31 -22.08 -9.40 9.63
CA LEU A 31 -22.38 -10.82 9.40
C LEU A 31 -22.02 -11.69 10.65
N LEU A 32 -20.92 -11.38 11.32
CA LEU A 32 -20.51 -12.11 12.52
C LEU A 32 -21.52 -11.99 13.67
N VAL A 33 -22.19 -10.87 13.84
CA VAL A 33 -23.25 -10.69 14.85
C VAL A 33 -24.39 -11.68 14.59
N HIS A 34 -24.84 -11.77 13.35
CA HIS A 34 -25.89 -12.72 12.96
C HIS A 34 -25.47 -14.16 13.18
N LEU A 35 -24.24 -14.49 12.82
CA LEU A 35 -23.70 -15.84 13.00
C LEU A 35 -23.59 -16.22 14.48
N LEU A 36 -23.02 -15.35 15.32
CA LEU A 36 -22.88 -15.61 16.78
C LEU A 36 -24.26 -15.77 17.45
N THR A 37 -25.21 -14.90 17.13
CA THR A 37 -26.59 -15.00 17.62
C THR A 37 -27.25 -16.31 17.19
N TYR A 38 -27.00 -16.73 15.94
CA TYR A 38 -27.53 -17.99 15.42
C TYR A 38 -26.94 -19.19 16.14
N LEU A 39 -25.62 -19.24 16.32
CA LEU A 39 -24.93 -20.34 17.04
C LEU A 39 -25.38 -20.46 18.49
N GLU A 40 -25.59 -19.33 19.18
CA GLU A 40 -26.12 -19.34 20.54
C GLU A 40 -27.53 -19.93 20.58
N ARG A 41 -28.42 -19.56 19.66
CA ARG A 41 -29.78 -20.14 19.54
C ARG A 41 -29.77 -21.63 19.23
N MET A 42 -28.77 -22.10 18.49
CA MET A 42 -28.58 -23.52 18.17
C MET A 42 -27.96 -24.32 19.32
N GLY A 43 -27.66 -23.67 20.45
CA GLY A 43 -27.15 -24.31 21.66
C GLY A 43 -25.65 -24.64 21.64
N PHE A 44 -24.86 -23.92 20.85
CA PHE A 44 -23.41 -24.01 20.96
C PHE A 44 -22.95 -23.51 22.34
N ARG A 45 -22.05 -24.27 22.96
CA ARG A 45 -21.61 -23.98 24.32
C ARG A 45 -20.55 -22.90 24.40
N ARG A 46 -19.75 -22.76 23.36
CA ARG A 46 -18.71 -21.71 23.20
C ARG A 46 -18.33 -21.54 21.75
N THR A 47 -17.74 -20.39 21.47
CA THR A 47 -17.20 -20.07 20.14
C THR A 47 -15.77 -19.55 20.27
N VAL A 48 -14.90 -19.94 19.34
CA VAL A 48 -13.55 -19.41 19.19
C VAL A 48 -13.44 -18.70 17.86
N LEU A 49 -13.08 -17.42 17.89
CA LEU A 49 -12.85 -16.61 16.70
C LEU A 49 -11.35 -16.56 16.39
N LEU A 50 -10.99 -16.96 15.18
CA LEU A 50 -9.64 -16.82 14.64
C LEU A 50 -9.57 -15.51 13.87
N SER A 51 -8.97 -14.48 14.50
CA SER A 51 -8.79 -13.16 13.87
C SER A 51 -7.63 -12.40 14.46
N GLY A 52 -6.87 -11.75 13.56
CA GLY A 52 -5.91 -10.69 13.85
C GLY A 52 -6.53 -9.30 13.91
N ASP A 53 -7.71 -9.11 13.33
CA ASP A 53 -8.35 -7.80 13.18
C ASP A 53 -8.99 -7.32 14.51
N PRO A 54 -8.56 -6.17 15.06
CA PRO A 54 -9.11 -5.64 16.30
C PRO A 54 -10.60 -5.27 16.19
N ARG A 55 -11.09 -4.94 15.00
CA ARG A 55 -12.51 -4.62 14.77
C ARG A 55 -13.39 -5.85 14.98
N VAL A 56 -12.96 -7.01 14.49
CA VAL A 56 -13.64 -8.29 14.69
C VAL A 56 -13.69 -8.64 16.18
N ARG A 57 -12.61 -8.37 16.90
CA ARG A 57 -12.51 -8.68 18.34
C ARG A 57 -13.45 -7.87 19.22
N ARG A 58 -13.84 -6.66 18.80
CA ARG A 58 -14.77 -5.80 19.52
C ARG A 58 -16.25 -6.23 19.37
N ILE A 59 -16.58 -7.01 18.35
CA ILE A 59 -17.98 -7.39 18.08
C ILE A 59 -18.64 -8.10 19.28
N PRO A 60 -18.06 -9.16 19.88
CA PRO A 60 -18.70 -9.84 21.00
C PRO A 60 -18.95 -8.93 22.21
N ASP A 61 -18.11 -7.90 22.41
CA ASP A 61 -18.26 -6.95 23.53
C ASP A 61 -19.48 -6.04 23.36
N THR A 62 -19.97 -5.87 22.12
CA THR A 62 -21.19 -5.11 21.81
C THR A 62 -22.47 -5.94 21.88
N MET A 63 -22.33 -7.25 22.16
CA MET A 63 -23.45 -8.21 22.19
C MET A 63 -23.71 -8.71 23.61
N HIS A 64 -24.98 -9.05 23.86
CA HIS A 64 -25.38 -9.72 25.10
C HIS A 64 -25.45 -11.24 24.88
N LEU A 65 -24.27 -11.87 24.69
CA LEU A 65 -24.16 -13.31 24.53
C LEU A 65 -23.99 -14.01 25.88
N THR A 66 -24.74 -15.09 26.07
CA THR A 66 -24.53 -16.01 27.20
C THR A 66 -23.47 -17.06 26.88
N MET A 67 -23.30 -17.34 25.58
CA MET A 67 -22.25 -18.22 25.05
C MET A 67 -20.90 -17.53 25.13
N PRO A 68 -19.88 -18.10 25.81
CA PRO A 68 -18.55 -17.52 25.90
C PRO A 68 -17.86 -17.50 24.52
N VAL A 69 -17.30 -16.36 24.15
CA VAL A 69 -16.50 -16.16 22.94
C VAL A 69 -15.04 -15.98 23.33
N ARG A 70 -14.15 -16.77 22.72
CA ARG A 70 -12.70 -16.68 22.90
C ARG A 70 -12.03 -16.28 21.58
N PHE A 71 -10.82 -15.74 21.67
CA PHE A 71 -10.02 -15.37 20.51
C PHE A 71 -8.75 -16.18 20.43
N ALA A 72 -8.38 -16.57 19.21
CA ALA A 72 -7.10 -17.18 18.90
C ALA A 72 -6.48 -16.50 17.66
N ARG A 73 -5.15 -16.50 17.61
CA ARG A 73 -4.39 -15.97 16.45
C ARG A 73 -3.97 -17.05 15.48
N SER A 74 -3.94 -18.30 15.92
CA SER A 74 -3.47 -19.43 15.12
C SER A 74 -4.21 -20.70 15.49
N MET A 75 -4.44 -21.56 14.50
CA MET A 75 -4.96 -22.92 14.69
C MET A 75 -4.00 -23.82 15.50
N ALA A 76 -2.70 -23.57 15.44
CA ALA A 76 -1.70 -24.44 16.07
C ALA A 76 -1.83 -24.55 17.61
N SER A 77 -2.51 -23.59 18.24
CA SER A 77 -2.77 -23.57 19.68
C SER A 77 -4.15 -24.11 20.07
N LEU A 78 -4.95 -24.53 19.10
CA LEU A 78 -6.34 -24.93 19.31
C LEU A 78 -6.48 -26.46 19.25
N TYR A 79 -7.38 -26.95 20.07
CA TYR A 79 -7.72 -28.35 20.18
C TYR A 79 -9.24 -28.52 20.31
N ALA A 80 -9.79 -29.59 19.76
CA ALA A 80 -11.21 -29.90 19.87
C ALA A 80 -11.53 -30.44 21.29
N GLU A 81 -11.70 -29.56 22.28
CA GLU A 81 -12.05 -29.98 23.64
C GLU A 81 -13.44 -30.64 23.71
N GLU A 82 -14.33 -30.26 22.84
CA GLU A 82 -15.69 -30.77 22.61
C GLU A 82 -15.90 -31.10 21.15
N PRO A 83 -16.99 -31.81 20.77
CA PRO A 83 -17.38 -31.89 19.36
C PRO A 83 -17.39 -30.49 18.72
N THR A 84 -16.62 -30.31 17.65
CA THR A 84 -16.29 -28.99 17.09
C THR A 84 -16.77 -28.87 15.67
N LEU A 85 -17.51 -27.79 15.37
CA LEU A 85 -17.78 -27.30 14.04
C LEU A 85 -16.73 -26.23 13.70
N LEU A 86 -15.90 -26.50 12.71
CA LEU A 86 -14.91 -25.56 12.19
C LEU A 86 -15.45 -24.91 10.92
N LEU A 87 -15.63 -23.61 10.90
CA LEU A 87 -16.03 -22.81 9.74
C LEU A 87 -14.79 -22.13 9.16
N ARG A 88 -14.32 -22.64 8.02
CA ARG A 88 -13.17 -22.06 7.28
C ARG A 88 -13.56 -20.86 6.44
N SER A 89 -14.86 -20.76 6.09
CA SER A 89 -15.41 -19.62 5.38
C SER A 89 -16.62 -19.10 6.11
N LEU A 90 -16.73 -17.78 6.21
CA LEU A 90 -17.87 -17.14 6.86
C LEU A 90 -19.15 -17.32 6.03
N CYS A 91 -20.19 -17.78 6.70
CA CYS A 91 -21.49 -18.05 6.11
C CYS A 91 -22.58 -17.90 7.19
N LEU A 92 -23.84 -17.77 6.78
CA LEU A 92 -24.98 -18.01 7.66
C LEU A 92 -25.50 -19.43 7.41
N PRO A 93 -25.26 -20.36 8.32
CA PRO A 93 -25.67 -21.74 8.14
C PRO A 93 -27.14 -21.93 8.54
N VAL A 94 -27.75 -23.00 7.99
CA VAL A 94 -28.95 -23.62 8.51
C VAL A 94 -28.57 -25.03 8.90
N LEU A 95 -28.39 -25.27 10.20
CA LEU A 95 -27.78 -26.48 10.74
C LEU A 95 -28.84 -27.51 11.16
N ASP A 96 -28.63 -28.76 10.79
CA ASP A 96 -29.24 -29.92 11.43
C ASP A 96 -28.31 -30.43 12.52
N MET A 97 -28.58 -30.07 13.78
CA MET A 97 -27.74 -30.47 14.90
C MET A 97 -27.72 -31.97 15.15
N GLY A 98 -28.79 -32.69 14.81
CA GLY A 98 -28.85 -34.14 14.91
C GLY A 98 -27.88 -34.81 13.94
N GLU A 99 -27.88 -34.35 12.68
CA GLU A 99 -26.96 -34.80 11.65
C GLU A 99 -25.51 -34.51 12.05
N LEU A 100 -25.21 -33.25 12.45
CA LEU A 100 -23.84 -32.85 12.80
C LEU A 100 -23.26 -33.67 13.99
N HIS A 101 -24.07 -33.94 14.99
CA HIS A 101 -23.65 -34.81 16.10
C HIS A 101 -23.40 -36.26 15.66
N ALA A 102 -24.27 -36.79 14.79
CA ALA A 102 -24.12 -38.14 14.27
C ALA A 102 -22.88 -38.30 13.37
N VAL A 103 -22.58 -37.30 12.54
CA VAL A 103 -21.37 -37.27 11.71
C VAL A 103 -20.13 -37.15 12.58
N CYS A 104 -20.11 -36.20 13.52
CA CYS A 104 -18.99 -35.98 14.41
C CYS A 104 -18.64 -37.22 15.30
N ALA A 105 -19.65 -38.00 15.68
CA ALA A 105 -19.46 -39.22 16.42
C ALA A 105 -18.75 -40.34 15.60
N ARG A 106 -18.75 -40.26 14.27
CA ARG A 106 -18.08 -41.23 13.39
C ARG A 106 -16.61 -40.88 13.14
N GLY A 107 -16.20 -39.65 13.36
CA GLY A 107 -14.84 -39.16 13.15
C GLY A 107 -14.80 -37.74 12.62
N ALA A 108 -13.60 -37.28 12.28
CA ALA A 108 -13.42 -35.99 11.64
C ALA A 108 -13.87 -36.06 10.17
N ALA A 109 -14.56 -35.01 9.68
CA ALA A 109 -15.13 -35.00 8.35
C ALA A 109 -15.17 -33.59 7.72
N ARG A 110 -14.90 -33.50 6.43
CA ARG A 110 -15.23 -32.31 5.60
C ARG A 110 -16.65 -32.41 5.09
N LEU A 111 -17.37 -31.30 5.17
CA LEU A 111 -18.75 -31.24 4.75
C LEU A 111 -18.86 -30.73 3.31
N PHE A 112 -19.72 -31.41 2.54
CA PHE A 112 -20.04 -31.05 1.15
C PHE A 112 -21.56 -30.91 0.99
N HIS A 113 -21.98 -30.02 0.13
CA HIS A 113 -23.37 -29.92 -0.29
C HIS A 113 -23.76 -31.08 -1.21
N PRO A 114 -25.06 -31.36 -1.39
CA PRO A 114 -25.54 -32.41 -2.29
C PRO A 114 -25.10 -32.26 -3.76
N ASP A 115 -24.77 -31.04 -4.17
CA ASP A 115 -24.23 -30.72 -5.50
C ASP A 115 -22.72 -30.99 -5.64
N GLY A 116 -22.08 -31.49 -4.59
CA GLY A 116 -20.65 -31.77 -4.54
C GLY A 116 -19.76 -30.56 -4.25
N THR A 117 -20.32 -29.37 -4.05
CA THR A 117 -19.55 -28.19 -3.67
C THR A 117 -19.14 -28.24 -2.18
N SER A 118 -17.95 -27.74 -1.85
CA SER A 118 -17.49 -27.68 -0.46
C SER A 118 -18.35 -26.73 0.37
N ALA A 119 -18.83 -27.21 1.52
CA ALA A 119 -19.53 -26.39 2.49
C ALA A 119 -18.64 -25.35 3.19
N GLY A 120 -17.30 -25.48 3.07
CA GLY A 120 -16.35 -24.65 3.83
C GLY A 120 -16.40 -24.90 5.33
N ALA A 121 -16.87 -26.07 5.73
CA ALA A 121 -17.05 -26.47 7.12
C ALA A 121 -16.48 -27.88 7.37
N GLU A 122 -15.97 -28.09 8.56
CA GLU A 122 -15.41 -29.36 9.02
C GLU A 122 -15.95 -29.70 10.40
N LEU A 123 -16.05 -31.00 10.69
CA LEU A 123 -16.42 -31.52 11.99
C LEU A 123 -15.25 -32.27 12.60
N HIS A 124 -15.00 -32.03 13.87
CA HIS A 124 -13.95 -32.67 14.66
C HIS A 124 -14.52 -33.26 15.96
N PRO A 125 -14.30 -34.56 16.24
CA PRO A 125 -14.70 -35.15 17.52
C PRO A 125 -13.94 -34.50 18.69
N ALA A 126 -14.52 -34.63 19.89
CA ALA A 126 -13.82 -34.26 21.12
C ALA A 126 -12.52 -35.06 21.25
N GLY A 127 -11.45 -34.39 21.69
CA GLY A 127 -10.15 -35.00 21.83
C GLY A 127 -9.31 -35.14 20.59
N SER A 128 -9.76 -34.63 19.41
CA SER A 128 -9.01 -34.68 18.16
C SER A 128 -8.22 -33.41 17.92
N PRO A 129 -7.04 -33.49 17.25
CA PRO A 129 -6.36 -32.30 16.74
C PRO A 129 -7.19 -31.68 15.61
N LEU A 130 -7.13 -30.34 15.49
CA LEU A 130 -7.80 -29.58 14.42
C LEU A 130 -6.95 -29.57 13.14
N LEU A 131 -6.41 -30.73 12.78
CA LEU A 131 -5.74 -30.93 11.49
C LEU A 131 -6.80 -31.20 10.41
N GLU A 132 -6.45 -30.96 9.15
CA GLU A 132 -7.32 -31.32 8.04
C GLU A 132 -7.68 -32.80 8.10
N PRO A 133 -8.99 -33.14 8.11
CA PRO A 133 -9.38 -34.54 8.15
C PRO A 133 -8.90 -35.24 6.88
N GLU A 134 -8.07 -36.26 7.03
CA GLU A 134 -7.65 -37.09 5.91
C GLU A 134 -8.89 -37.83 5.34
N GLU A 135 -9.24 -37.51 4.09
CA GLU A 135 -10.13 -38.25 3.20
C GLU A 135 -11.61 -38.48 3.58
N THR A 136 -12.11 -38.02 4.73
CA THR A 136 -13.53 -38.24 5.06
C THR A 136 -14.40 -37.10 4.53
N ALA A 137 -14.92 -37.23 3.31
CA ALA A 137 -15.92 -36.35 2.75
C ALA A 137 -17.32 -36.83 3.10
N VAL A 138 -18.15 -35.96 3.66
CA VAL A 138 -19.54 -36.25 4.02
C VAL A 138 -20.47 -35.24 3.36
N VAL A 139 -21.47 -35.73 2.65
CA VAL A 139 -22.55 -34.89 2.12
C VAL A 139 -23.52 -34.59 3.24
N THR A 140 -23.74 -33.29 3.51
CA THR A 140 -24.62 -32.82 4.58
C THR A 140 -25.93 -32.25 4.04
N GLN A 141 -27.01 -32.39 4.81
CA GLN A 141 -28.28 -31.73 4.59
C GLN A 141 -28.29 -30.29 5.18
N SER A 142 -27.35 -30.01 6.08
CA SER A 142 -27.12 -28.67 6.60
C SER A 142 -26.69 -27.72 5.46
N GLN A 143 -27.23 -26.52 5.43
CA GLN A 143 -26.91 -25.52 4.42
C GLN A 143 -25.88 -24.54 4.97
N PHE A 144 -24.81 -24.32 4.22
CA PHE A 144 -23.77 -23.33 4.52
C PHE A 144 -23.76 -22.29 3.40
N ARG A 145 -24.57 -21.26 3.55
CA ARG A 145 -24.75 -20.23 2.52
C ARG A 145 -23.60 -19.24 2.55
N ARG A 146 -22.64 -19.43 1.67
CA ARG A 146 -21.52 -18.49 1.49
C ARG A 146 -21.99 -17.26 0.73
N VAL A 147 -21.47 -16.09 1.13
CA VAL A 147 -21.74 -14.81 0.44
C VAL A 147 -20.65 -14.60 -0.62
N ALA A 148 -20.73 -15.35 -1.73
CA ALA A 148 -19.69 -15.38 -2.74
C ALA A 148 -19.82 -14.29 -3.80
N ASP A 149 -21.02 -13.74 -4.01
CA ASP A 149 -21.31 -12.76 -5.04
C ASP A 149 -22.37 -11.73 -4.59
N PRO A 150 -22.58 -10.63 -5.34
CA PRO A 150 -23.54 -9.60 -4.98
C PRO A 150 -24.98 -10.06 -4.91
N ALA A 151 -25.37 -11.08 -5.69
CA ALA A 151 -26.73 -11.61 -5.68
C ALA A 151 -26.99 -12.41 -4.39
N ALA A 152 -26.01 -13.24 -3.98
CA ALA A 152 -26.04 -13.94 -2.69
C ALA A 152 -26.09 -12.96 -1.52
N TYR A 153 -25.33 -11.86 -1.60
CA TYR A 153 -25.36 -10.78 -0.60
C TYR A 153 -26.75 -10.13 -0.52
N ARG A 154 -27.32 -9.73 -1.66
CA ARG A 154 -28.69 -9.14 -1.71
C ARG A 154 -29.72 -10.08 -1.11
N ALA A 155 -29.70 -11.36 -1.48
CA ALA A 155 -30.62 -12.35 -0.94
C ALA A 155 -30.47 -12.48 0.59
N LEU A 156 -29.25 -12.52 1.10
CA LEU A 156 -28.97 -12.61 2.53
C LEU A 156 -29.49 -11.40 3.30
N VAL A 157 -29.23 -10.18 2.82
CA VAL A 157 -29.68 -8.93 3.47
C VAL A 157 -31.19 -8.88 3.49
N THR A 158 -31.85 -9.19 2.37
CA THR A 158 -33.32 -9.20 2.27
C THR A 158 -33.96 -10.22 3.22
N GLU A 159 -33.38 -11.44 3.29
CA GLU A 159 -33.85 -12.49 4.21
C GLU A 159 -33.69 -12.06 5.69
N THR A 160 -32.57 -11.40 6.01
CA THR A 160 -32.29 -10.96 7.39
C THR A 160 -33.26 -9.86 7.81
N VAL A 161 -33.58 -8.92 6.95
CA VAL A 161 -34.59 -7.88 7.18
C VAL A 161 -35.98 -8.50 7.32
N ALA A 162 -36.33 -9.47 6.49
CA ALA A 162 -37.61 -10.19 6.59
C ALA A 162 -37.75 -10.96 7.92
N LYS A 163 -36.64 -11.33 8.56
CA LYS A 163 -36.59 -11.98 9.88
C LYS A 163 -36.61 -11.01 11.07
N GLY A 164 -36.79 -9.72 10.84
CA GLY A 164 -37.01 -8.70 11.87
C GLY A 164 -35.85 -7.74 12.12
N SER A 165 -34.80 -7.76 11.29
CA SER A 165 -33.79 -6.69 11.31
C SER A 165 -34.36 -5.38 10.79
N PRO A 166 -33.96 -4.20 11.32
CA PRO A 166 -34.40 -2.91 10.83
C PRO A 166 -34.07 -2.73 9.35
N ARG A 167 -35.07 -2.28 8.56
CA ARG A 167 -34.89 -1.96 7.14
C ARG A 167 -34.13 -0.65 6.94
N ILE A 168 -34.29 0.27 7.87
CA ILE A 168 -33.64 1.59 7.87
C ILE A 168 -32.84 1.72 9.15
N GLY A 169 -31.56 2.01 9.00
CA GLY A 169 -30.65 2.28 10.11
C GLY A 169 -30.92 3.63 10.78
N GLU A 170 -30.31 3.85 11.92
CA GLU A 170 -30.41 5.10 12.66
C GLU A 170 -29.74 6.26 11.91
N GLY A 171 -30.12 7.50 12.22
CA GLY A 171 -29.46 8.70 11.69
C GLY A 171 -29.79 9.04 10.25
N LEU A 172 -30.83 8.44 9.64
CA LEU A 172 -31.26 8.79 8.28
C LEU A 172 -31.67 10.27 8.19
N ARG A 173 -31.10 11.00 7.24
CA ARG A 173 -31.48 12.37 6.88
C ARG A 173 -32.09 12.40 5.50
N CYS A 174 -33.33 12.84 5.39
CA CYS A 174 -34.07 12.97 4.12
C CYS A 174 -34.29 14.43 3.76
N GLY A 175 -34.03 14.80 2.52
CA GLY A 175 -34.43 16.04 1.90
C GLY A 175 -35.95 16.05 1.59
N ARG A 176 -36.39 17.06 0.85
CA ARG A 176 -37.79 17.20 0.42
C ARG A 176 -38.02 16.30 -0.79
N ASP A 177 -39.28 15.82 -0.93
CA ASP A 177 -39.75 15.05 -2.09
C ASP A 177 -38.88 13.81 -2.42
N VAL A 178 -38.30 13.18 -1.42
CA VAL A 178 -37.54 11.93 -1.57
C VAL A 178 -38.50 10.77 -1.80
N VAL A 179 -38.20 9.96 -2.81
CA VAL A 179 -38.95 8.71 -3.09
C VAL A 179 -38.09 7.54 -2.59
N LEU A 180 -38.58 6.85 -1.56
CA LEU A 180 -37.95 5.66 -0.99
C LEU A 180 -38.99 4.54 -0.95
N ASP A 181 -38.75 3.45 -1.66
CA ASP A 181 -39.66 2.31 -1.70
C ASP A 181 -39.53 1.39 -0.46
N GLU A 182 -40.44 0.42 -0.36
CA GLU A 182 -40.43 -0.55 0.75
C GLU A 182 -39.41 -1.67 0.60
N ARG A 183 -38.73 -1.79 -0.54
CA ARG A 183 -37.72 -2.83 -0.82
C ARG A 183 -36.32 -2.35 -0.51
N SER A 184 -36.08 -1.05 -0.49
CA SER A 184 -34.80 -0.48 -0.20
C SER A 184 -34.40 -0.64 1.26
N ILE A 185 -33.13 -0.99 1.50
CA ILE A 185 -32.54 -1.23 2.81
C ILE A 185 -31.41 -0.23 2.98
N LEU A 186 -31.44 0.53 4.07
CA LEU A 186 -30.49 1.61 4.35
C LEU A 186 -29.71 1.33 5.64
N GLY A 187 -28.40 1.51 5.59
CA GLY A 187 -27.52 1.52 6.76
C GLY A 187 -27.71 2.77 7.63
N THR A 188 -26.85 2.90 8.63
CA THR A 188 -26.85 4.03 9.56
C THR A 188 -26.31 5.31 8.91
N ASP A 189 -26.70 6.48 9.42
CA ASP A 189 -26.19 7.80 9.01
C ASP A 189 -26.28 8.12 7.51
N CYS A 190 -27.21 7.51 6.79
CA CYS A 190 -27.46 7.82 5.38
C CYS A 190 -28.06 9.22 5.21
N ALA A 191 -27.74 9.89 4.08
CA ALA A 191 -28.32 11.18 3.71
C ALA A 191 -28.86 11.11 2.29
N LEU A 192 -30.15 11.45 2.12
CA LEU A 192 -30.84 11.52 0.83
C LEU A 192 -31.18 12.98 0.52
N GLY A 193 -30.69 13.51 -0.59
CA GLY A 193 -30.93 14.89 -1.02
C GLY A 193 -32.32 15.12 -1.57
N ASP A 194 -32.70 16.39 -1.77
CA ASP A 194 -34.04 16.78 -2.27
C ASP A 194 -34.33 16.09 -3.61
N GLY A 195 -35.51 15.50 -3.73
CA GLY A 195 -35.97 14.82 -4.95
C GLY A 195 -35.20 13.55 -5.31
N ALA A 196 -34.41 12.99 -4.42
CA ALA A 196 -33.74 11.73 -4.66
C ALA A 196 -34.71 10.56 -4.74
N VAL A 197 -34.46 9.62 -5.68
CA VAL A 197 -35.28 8.42 -5.89
C VAL A 197 -34.40 7.19 -5.59
N VAL A 198 -34.84 6.35 -4.64
CA VAL A 198 -34.13 5.14 -4.22
C VAL A 198 -35.15 3.98 -4.22
N GLU A 199 -35.01 3.09 -5.20
CA GLU A 199 -35.94 1.98 -5.40
C GLU A 199 -35.17 0.65 -5.49
N ASP A 200 -35.57 -0.34 -4.71
CA ASP A 200 -34.97 -1.69 -4.65
C ASP A 200 -33.44 -1.67 -4.45
N CYS A 201 -32.96 -0.77 -3.58
CA CYS A 201 -31.54 -0.55 -3.33
C CYS A 201 -31.10 -1.03 -1.95
N ILE A 202 -29.81 -1.38 -1.83
CA ILE A 202 -29.14 -1.58 -0.55
C ILE A 202 -28.08 -0.49 -0.41
N LEU A 203 -28.26 0.41 0.56
CA LEU A 203 -27.31 1.46 0.88
C LEU A 203 -26.57 1.10 2.18
N GLY A 204 -25.23 1.08 2.14
CA GLY A 204 -24.39 0.91 3.32
C GLY A 204 -24.39 2.14 4.23
N ASP A 205 -23.69 2.03 5.38
CA ASP A 205 -23.60 3.12 6.35
C ASP A 205 -22.94 4.37 5.75
N GLY A 206 -23.44 5.55 6.13
CA GLY A 206 -22.85 6.83 5.76
C GLY A 206 -22.95 7.19 4.27
N VAL A 207 -23.79 6.50 3.50
CA VAL A 207 -24.00 6.81 2.08
C VAL A 207 -24.70 8.17 1.94
N GLN A 208 -24.19 9.00 1.02
CA GLN A 208 -24.76 10.29 0.70
C GLN A 208 -25.30 10.28 -0.74
N VAL A 209 -26.59 10.51 -0.89
CA VAL A 209 -27.26 10.58 -2.19
C VAL A 209 -27.61 12.03 -2.48
N GLY A 210 -27.05 12.59 -3.58
CA GLY A 210 -27.26 13.96 -4.00
C GLY A 210 -28.70 14.24 -4.45
N ALA A 211 -29.06 15.53 -4.47
CA ALA A 211 -30.40 15.97 -4.89
C ALA A 211 -30.69 15.56 -6.34
N GLY A 212 -31.90 15.06 -6.58
CA GLY A 212 -32.37 14.62 -7.90
C GLY A 212 -31.75 13.32 -8.41
N ALA A 213 -30.89 12.66 -7.63
CA ALA A 213 -30.30 11.38 -8.03
C ALA A 213 -31.35 10.25 -8.07
N VAL A 214 -31.15 9.32 -9.02
CA VAL A 214 -32.05 8.17 -9.23
C VAL A 214 -31.26 6.88 -9.16
N LEU A 215 -31.54 6.07 -8.14
CA LEU A 215 -30.95 4.76 -7.92
C LEU A 215 -32.01 3.68 -7.97
N ARG A 216 -31.82 2.65 -8.80
CA ARG A 216 -32.72 1.51 -8.94
C ARG A 216 -31.98 0.19 -8.97
N GLY A 217 -32.36 -0.76 -8.12
CA GLY A 217 -31.79 -2.08 -8.09
C GLY A 217 -30.29 -2.12 -7.73
N CYS A 218 -29.78 -1.11 -7.05
CA CYS A 218 -28.33 -0.93 -6.80
C CYS A 218 -27.91 -1.44 -5.43
N ILE A 219 -26.61 -1.75 -5.29
CA ILE A 219 -25.92 -1.90 -4.02
C ILE A 219 -24.91 -0.76 -3.90
N VAL A 220 -25.06 0.09 -2.90
CA VAL A 220 -24.17 1.22 -2.64
C VAL A 220 -23.43 0.94 -1.34
N CYS A 221 -22.11 0.71 -1.43
CA CYS A 221 -21.31 0.35 -0.27
C CYS A 221 -21.09 1.56 0.66
N ARG A 222 -20.60 1.28 1.87
CA ARG A 222 -20.41 2.26 2.94
C ARG A 222 -19.64 3.50 2.48
N GLY A 223 -20.11 4.69 2.92
CA GLY A 223 -19.45 5.97 2.69
C GLY A 223 -19.35 6.43 1.24
N ALA A 224 -20.05 5.76 0.32
CA ALA A 224 -20.09 6.18 -1.09
C ALA A 224 -20.91 7.47 -1.26
N LEU A 225 -20.52 8.28 -2.24
CA LEU A 225 -21.15 9.55 -2.60
C LEU A 225 -21.83 9.43 -3.96
N ILE A 226 -23.11 9.75 -4.03
CA ILE A 226 -23.86 9.84 -5.28
C ILE A 226 -24.05 11.30 -5.60
N ASP A 227 -23.54 11.75 -6.74
CA ASP A 227 -23.64 13.13 -7.16
C ASP A 227 -25.09 13.56 -7.45
N ARG A 228 -25.29 14.87 -7.45
CA ARG A 228 -26.55 15.47 -7.83
C ARG A 228 -26.97 15.04 -9.25
N ASP A 229 -28.25 14.68 -9.41
CA ASP A 229 -28.86 14.22 -10.67
C ASP A 229 -28.21 12.96 -11.28
N ALA A 230 -27.36 12.24 -10.55
CA ALA A 230 -26.77 10.99 -11.00
C ALA A 230 -27.86 9.90 -11.18
N ARG A 231 -27.64 9.01 -12.16
CA ARG A 231 -28.60 7.91 -12.44
C ARG A 231 -27.87 6.59 -12.53
N LEU A 232 -28.33 5.60 -11.77
CA LEU A 232 -27.82 4.24 -11.82
C LEU A 232 -28.98 3.24 -11.75
N GLU A 233 -29.04 2.33 -12.73
CA GLU A 233 -29.99 1.21 -12.77
C GLU A 233 -29.19 -0.09 -12.73
N GLY A 234 -29.31 -0.82 -11.64
CA GLY A 234 -28.48 -2.00 -11.35
C GLY A 234 -27.03 -1.63 -11.02
N GLY A 235 -26.26 -2.62 -10.60
CA GLY A 235 -24.84 -2.44 -10.34
C GLY A 235 -24.48 -2.11 -8.89
N ILE A 236 -23.19 -1.88 -8.67
CA ILE A 236 -22.60 -1.70 -7.34
C ILE A 236 -21.78 -0.43 -7.34
N VAL A 237 -21.99 0.42 -6.32
CA VAL A 237 -21.11 1.55 -6.00
C VAL A 237 -20.15 1.08 -4.91
N PRO A 238 -18.84 1.02 -5.16
CA PRO A 238 -17.86 0.58 -4.18
C PRO A 238 -17.78 1.47 -2.93
N GLU A 239 -17.12 0.97 -1.89
CA GLU A 239 -16.91 1.70 -0.63
C GLU A 239 -16.14 3.00 -0.86
N GLY A 240 -16.72 4.11 -0.40
CA GLY A 240 -16.13 5.43 -0.50
C GLY A 240 -16.06 6.03 -1.90
N ASP A 241 -16.62 5.38 -2.92
CA ASP A 241 -16.63 5.86 -4.30
C ASP A 241 -17.62 6.99 -4.55
N VAL A 242 -17.42 7.67 -5.67
CA VAL A 242 -18.31 8.72 -6.16
C VAL A 242 -18.96 8.27 -7.47
N LEU A 243 -20.30 8.24 -7.50
CA LEU A 243 -21.07 8.13 -8.73
C LEU A 243 -21.34 9.53 -9.28
N ALA A 244 -20.65 9.92 -10.35
CA ALA A 244 -20.83 11.22 -10.99
C ALA A 244 -22.14 11.30 -11.80
N LYS A 245 -22.67 12.52 -12.00
CA LYS A 245 -23.93 12.79 -12.70
C LYS A 245 -24.10 12.08 -14.04
N ASP A 246 -23.03 12.04 -14.85
CA ASP A 246 -23.07 11.48 -16.20
C ASP A 246 -22.43 10.08 -16.29
N ALA A 247 -22.09 9.47 -15.16
CA ALA A 247 -21.47 8.16 -15.14
C ALA A 247 -22.52 7.06 -15.34
N ARG A 248 -22.32 6.23 -16.36
CA ARG A 248 -23.11 5.01 -16.59
C ARG A 248 -22.61 3.81 -15.77
N THR A 249 -21.44 3.94 -15.18
CA THR A 249 -20.81 2.96 -14.32
C THR A 249 -20.15 3.67 -13.15
N THR A 250 -20.12 3.01 -11.99
CA THR A 250 -19.37 3.51 -10.85
C THR A 250 -17.89 3.54 -11.15
N ARG A 251 -17.23 4.60 -10.73
CA ARG A 251 -15.78 4.74 -10.83
C ARG A 251 -15.21 4.70 -9.42
N PRO A 252 -14.35 3.75 -9.11
CA PRO A 252 -13.79 3.65 -7.78
C PRO A 252 -13.04 4.92 -7.39
N ARG A 253 -13.31 5.41 -6.20
CA ARG A 253 -12.50 6.43 -5.57
C ARG A 253 -11.16 5.80 -5.22
N ARG A 254 -10.19 5.96 -6.10
CA ARG A 254 -8.85 5.45 -5.87
C ARG A 254 -8.23 6.18 -4.68
N MET A 255 -7.98 5.45 -3.62
CA MET A 255 -7.08 5.94 -2.61
C MET A 255 -5.65 5.83 -3.16
N LEU A 256 -5.02 6.97 -3.39
CA LEU A 256 -3.58 7.04 -3.55
C LEU A 256 -2.95 6.64 -2.21
N VAL A 257 -2.44 5.45 -2.15
CA VAL A 257 -1.48 5.09 -1.11
C VAL A 257 -0.14 5.60 -1.63
N LEU A 258 0.36 6.70 -1.06
CA LEU A 258 1.63 7.32 -1.43
C LEU A 258 2.63 7.13 -0.28
N PRO A 259 3.89 7.12 -0.58
CA PRO A 259 4.62 7.15 -1.86
C PRO A 259 5.15 5.80 -2.34
N GLU A 260 4.99 4.72 -1.62
CA GLU A 260 5.69 3.44 -1.84
C GLU A 260 4.87 2.42 -2.61
N ASP A 261 3.55 2.45 -2.45
CA ASP A 261 2.64 1.59 -3.19
C ASP A 261 2.26 2.17 -4.55
N GLY A 262 2.56 3.45 -4.78
CA GLY A 262 2.30 4.15 -6.04
C GLY A 262 0.83 4.41 -6.33
N ILE A 263 0.57 4.90 -7.54
CA ILE A 263 -0.77 5.03 -8.08
C ILE A 263 -1.26 3.62 -8.43
N CYS A 264 -2.44 3.24 -8.01
CA CYS A 264 -3.06 1.92 -8.19
C CYS A 264 -2.66 0.87 -7.15
N GLY A 265 -1.71 1.11 -6.26
CA GLY A 265 -1.34 0.21 -5.18
C GLY A 265 -1.07 -1.22 -5.62
N GLY A 266 -1.04 -2.14 -4.67
CA GLY A 266 -0.93 -3.57 -4.92
C GLY A 266 -2.26 -4.27 -5.21
N ASP A 267 -3.38 -3.54 -5.36
CA ASP A 267 -4.70 -4.14 -5.60
C ASP A 267 -4.84 -4.62 -7.05
N PRO A 268 -4.98 -5.95 -7.27
CA PRO A 268 -5.10 -6.51 -8.62
C PRO A 268 -6.25 -5.93 -9.45
N ARG A 269 -7.30 -5.43 -8.80
CA ARG A 269 -8.46 -4.81 -9.49
C ARG A 269 -8.10 -3.54 -10.25
N TRP A 270 -7.08 -2.84 -9.77
CA TRP A 270 -6.60 -1.57 -10.35
C TRP A 270 -5.32 -1.76 -11.16
N ASN A 271 -4.75 -2.95 -11.15
CA ASN A 271 -3.54 -3.28 -11.89
C ASN A 271 -3.90 -3.57 -13.36
N THR A 272 -4.36 -2.56 -14.08
CA THR A 272 -4.78 -2.64 -15.47
C THR A 272 -4.13 -1.54 -16.32
N ALA A 273 -3.98 -1.79 -17.61
CA ALA A 273 -3.48 -0.78 -18.55
C ALA A 273 -4.39 0.47 -18.62
N ALA A 274 -5.71 0.29 -18.44
CA ALA A 274 -6.65 1.41 -18.35
C ALA A 274 -6.37 2.30 -17.14
N SER A 275 -6.06 1.68 -16.00
CA SER A 275 -5.66 2.41 -14.80
C SER A 275 -4.36 3.17 -14.98
N ALA A 276 -3.40 2.57 -15.70
CA ALA A 276 -2.15 3.24 -16.02
C ALA A 276 -2.34 4.44 -16.96
N LEU A 277 -3.24 4.32 -17.93
CA LEU A 277 -3.59 5.42 -18.83
C LEU A 277 -4.17 6.61 -18.04
N GLU A 278 -5.11 6.35 -17.13
CA GLU A 278 -5.68 7.38 -16.28
C GLU A 278 -4.63 7.99 -15.32
N ALA A 279 -3.73 7.18 -14.79
CA ALA A 279 -2.63 7.66 -13.95
C ALA A 279 -1.73 8.62 -14.75
N GLY A 280 -1.37 8.24 -15.97
CA GLY A 280 -0.60 9.10 -16.86
C GLY A 280 -1.31 10.41 -17.22
N ALA A 281 -2.61 10.34 -17.50
CA ALA A 281 -3.43 11.53 -17.75
C ALA A 281 -3.44 12.47 -16.53
N ALA A 282 -3.54 11.92 -15.33
CA ALA A 282 -3.49 12.70 -14.10
C ALA A 282 -2.11 13.33 -13.84
N MET A 283 -1.02 12.66 -14.25
CA MET A 283 0.34 13.21 -14.12
C MET A 283 0.51 14.56 -14.86
N ALA A 284 -0.23 14.78 -15.94
CA ALA A 284 -0.22 16.08 -16.66
C ALA A 284 -0.66 17.27 -15.77
N SER A 285 -1.35 17.02 -14.66
CA SER A 285 -1.67 18.07 -13.68
C SER A 285 -0.45 18.57 -12.91
N LEU A 286 0.66 17.83 -12.93
CA LEU A 286 1.89 18.18 -12.23
C LEU A 286 2.80 19.10 -13.05
N GLY A 287 2.67 19.08 -14.37
CA GLY A 287 3.45 19.92 -15.28
C GLY A 287 3.25 19.52 -16.74
N GLY A 288 3.83 20.29 -17.64
CA GLY A 288 3.74 20.07 -19.10
C GLY A 288 4.74 19.04 -19.64
N ARG A 289 5.72 18.60 -18.83
CA ARG A 289 6.79 17.69 -19.24
C ARG A 289 6.93 16.54 -18.25
N ILE A 290 6.68 15.32 -18.70
CA ILE A 290 6.67 14.13 -17.85
C ILE A 290 7.69 13.11 -18.37
N ALA A 291 8.60 12.66 -17.51
CA ALA A 291 9.46 11.53 -17.82
C ALA A 291 8.78 10.21 -17.42
N VAL A 292 8.82 9.22 -18.32
CA VAL A 292 8.24 7.89 -18.08
C VAL A 292 9.28 6.82 -18.39
N GLY A 293 9.49 5.92 -17.43
CA GLY A 293 10.36 4.76 -17.57
C GLY A 293 9.82 3.56 -16.82
N TYR A 294 10.44 2.40 -16.97
CA TYR A 294 10.00 1.18 -16.31
C TYR A 294 11.15 0.23 -15.96
N ALA A 295 10.94 -0.58 -14.91
CA ALA A 295 11.74 -1.74 -14.55
C ALA A 295 10.84 -2.99 -14.48
N GLY A 296 11.36 -4.12 -15.00
CA GLY A 296 10.60 -5.35 -15.16
C GLY A 296 9.82 -5.39 -16.49
N ASP A 297 9.68 -6.59 -17.04
CA ASP A 297 9.02 -6.77 -18.34
C ASP A 297 7.50 -6.58 -18.24
N GLY A 298 6.91 -6.96 -17.10
CA GLY A 298 5.49 -6.76 -16.81
C GLY A 298 5.08 -5.29 -16.73
N ALA A 299 6.00 -4.40 -16.35
CA ALA A 299 5.72 -2.96 -16.20
C ALA A 299 5.67 -2.20 -17.55
N ARG A 300 6.25 -2.75 -18.62
CA ARG A 300 6.31 -2.08 -19.93
C ARG A 300 4.94 -1.65 -20.48
N PRO A 301 3.91 -2.51 -20.54
CA PRO A 301 2.58 -2.10 -21.06
C PRO A 301 1.96 -0.96 -20.24
N TYR A 302 2.19 -0.95 -18.94
CA TYR A 302 1.67 0.09 -18.04
C TYR A 302 2.38 1.43 -18.24
N ALA A 303 3.70 1.43 -18.40
CA ALA A 303 4.46 2.63 -18.72
C ALA A 303 4.02 3.23 -20.07
N MET A 304 3.78 2.40 -21.09
CA MET A 304 3.28 2.84 -22.39
C MET A 304 1.86 3.41 -22.28
N ALA A 305 0.97 2.76 -21.52
CA ALA A 305 -0.39 3.26 -21.31
C ALA A 305 -0.36 4.60 -20.55
N ALA A 306 0.49 4.72 -19.53
CA ALA A 306 0.65 5.98 -18.79
C ALA A 306 1.21 7.10 -19.68
N ALA A 307 2.20 6.81 -20.53
CA ALA A 307 2.70 7.78 -21.51
C ALA A 307 1.59 8.26 -22.46
N ALA A 308 0.77 7.32 -22.99
CA ALA A 308 -0.37 7.68 -23.83
C ALA A 308 -1.40 8.54 -23.08
N GLY A 309 -1.63 8.26 -21.78
CA GLY A 309 -2.50 9.07 -20.94
C GLY A 309 -2.01 10.50 -20.78
N ALA A 310 -0.73 10.70 -20.47
CA ALA A 310 -0.13 12.04 -20.35
C ALA A 310 -0.18 12.82 -21.67
N LEU A 311 0.18 12.17 -22.78
CA LEU A 311 0.07 12.75 -24.14
C LEU A 311 -1.35 13.19 -24.45
N SER A 312 -2.34 12.39 -24.07
CA SER A 312 -3.77 12.69 -24.31
C SER A 312 -4.22 13.95 -23.57
N GLN A 313 -3.52 14.39 -22.55
CA GLN A 313 -3.77 15.63 -21.81
C GLN A 313 -2.90 16.81 -22.27
N GLY A 314 -2.14 16.66 -23.36
CA GLY A 314 -1.29 17.72 -23.91
C GLY A 314 0.07 17.84 -23.23
N ALA A 315 0.44 16.95 -22.32
CA ALA A 315 1.77 16.94 -21.75
C ALA A 315 2.77 16.28 -22.70
N ASP A 316 3.97 16.86 -22.80
CA ASP A 316 5.09 16.24 -23.50
C ASP A 316 5.67 15.11 -22.66
N VAL A 317 5.98 13.98 -23.28
CA VAL A 317 6.49 12.79 -22.60
C VAL A 317 7.89 12.44 -23.08
N TRP A 318 8.83 12.32 -22.14
CA TRP A 318 10.16 11.76 -22.35
C TRP A 318 10.16 10.29 -21.92
N GLN A 319 10.22 9.39 -22.88
CA GLN A 319 10.21 7.95 -22.63
C GLN A 319 11.63 7.40 -22.69
N THR A 320 12.16 6.94 -21.53
CA THR A 320 13.52 6.38 -21.45
C THR A 320 13.56 4.88 -21.74
N GLY A 321 12.41 4.20 -21.76
CA GLY A 321 12.36 2.76 -21.88
C GLY A 321 12.66 2.03 -20.55
N ARG A 322 13.31 0.86 -20.63
CA ARG A 322 13.68 0.08 -19.45
C ARG A 322 14.87 0.70 -18.73
N CYS A 323 14.69 1.08 -17.48
CA CYS A 323 15.72 1.68 -16.65
C CYS A 323 15.37 1.62 -15.16
N ALA A 324 16.38 1.66 -14.29
CA ALA A 324 16.18 1.91 -12.88
C ALA A 324 15.73 3.36 -12.63
N LEU A 325 15.10 3.61 -11.49
CA LEU A 325 14.59 4.95 -11.16
C LEU A 325 15.71 6.00 -11.13
N SER A 326 16.89 5.69 -10.59
CA SER A 326 18.03 6.62 -10.57
C SER A 326 18.43 7.12 -11.96
N MET A 327 18.39 6.23 -12.96
CA MET A 327 18.70 6.56 -14.35
C MET A 327 17.58 7.43 -14.97
N LEU A 328 16.31 7.13 -14.67
CA LEU A 328 15.16 7.90 -15.12
C LEU A 328 15.18 9.32 -14.52
N LEU A 329 15.52 9.46 -13.25
CA LEU A 329 15.64 10.76 -12.58
C LEU A 329 16.72 11.62 -13.22
N PHE A 330 17.86 11.04 -13.56
CA PHE A 330 18.89 11.75 -14.31
C PHE A 330 18.38 12.24 -15.66
N ALA A 331 17.72 11.37 -16.43
CA ALA A 331 17.17 11.72 -17.73
C ALA A 331 16.07 12.80 -17.63
N ALA A 332 15.23 12.74 -16.60
CA ALA A 332 14.18 13.71 -16.33
C ALA A 332 14.76 15.10 -16.02
N GLN A 333 15.79 15.16 -15.21
CA GLN A 333 16.46 16.42 -14.86
C GLN A 333 17.19 17.03 -16.06
N ASP A 334 17.90 16.21 -16.85
CA ASP A 334 18.61 16.67 -18.04
C ASP A 334 17.64 17.20 -19.11
N ALA A 335 16.48 16.55 -19.27
CA ALA A 335 15.41 16.97 -20.17
C ALA A 335 14.56 18.14 -19.65
N GLY A 336 14.75 18.57 -18.40
CA GLY A 336 13.95 19.62 -17.76
C GLY A 336 12.48 19.21 -17.59
N CYS A 337 12.22 17.97 -17.21
CA CYS A 337 10.88 17.48 -16.89
C CYS A 337 10.38 18.05 -15.56
N ASP A 338 9.05 18.17 -15.42
CA ASP A 338 8.38 18.66 -14.21
C ASP A 338 8.11 17.54 -13.20
N ALA A 339 7.88 16.31 -13.70
CA ALA A 339 7.57 15.15 -12.89
C ALA A 339 8.03 13.85 -13.57
N VAL A 340 8.12 12.79 -12.77
CA VAL A 340 8.56 11.47 -13.19
C VAL A 340 7.51 10.44 -12.83
N LEU A 341 7.23 9.50 -13.73
CA LEU A 341 6.43 8.32 -13.47
C LEU A 341 7.25 7.06 -13.77
N TRP A 342 7.53 6.29 -12.74
CA TRP A 342 8.27 5.04 -12.87
C TRP A 342 7.36 3.85 -12.63
N ALA A 343 7.28 2.94 -13.62
CA ALA A 343 6.52 1.70 -13.53
C ALA A 343 7.46 0.55 -13.13
N THR A 344 7.14 -0.19 -12.09
CA THR A 344 7.96 -1.31 -11.62
C THR A 344 7.12 -2.51 -11.21
N GLY A 345 7.70 -3.70 -11.33
CA GLY A 345 7.10 -4.98 -10.99
C GLY A 345 6.78 -5.83 -12.23
N ASP A 346 6.68 -7.14 -12.03
CA ASP A 346 6.40 -8.10 -13.11
C ASP A 346 4.96 -8.63 -13.07
N THR A 347 4.48 -9.07 -11.91
CA THR A 347 3.12 -9.61 -11.73
C THR A 347 2.15 -8.57 -11.18
N VAL A 348 2.61 -7.75 -10.27
CA VAL A 348 1.89 -6.60 -9.72
C VAL A 348 2.70 -5.36 -10.04
N VAL A 349 2.18 -4.52 -10.94
CA VAL A 349 2.87 -3.32 -11.40
C VAL A 349 2.49 -2.14 -10.50
N ARG A 350 3.50 -1.44 -10.01
CA ARG A 350 3.34 -0.18 -9.28
C ARG A 350 3.71 0.98 -10.20
N LEU A 351 2.91 2.03 -10.16
CA LEU A 351 3.17 3.29 -10.85
C LEU A 351 3.56 4.33 -9.80
N LEU A 352 4.84 4.65 -9.73
CA LEU A 352 5.41 5.49 -8.69
C LEU A 352 5.67 6.91 -9.24
N PRO A 353 4.91 7.91 -8.79
CA PRO A 353 5.12 9.30 -9.18
C PRO A 353 6.15 9.97 -8.27
N PHE A 354 7.03 10.77 -8.88
CA PHE A 354 8.03 11.58 -8.19
C PHE A 354 8.07 12.99 -8.76
N ALA A 355 8.57 13.93 -7.96
CA ALA A 355 9.06 15.20 -8.48
C ALA A 355 10.31 14.98 -9.36
N ALA A 356 10.65 15.92 -10.22
CA ALA A 356 11.76 15.77 -11.16
C ALA A 356 13.13 15.56 -10.47
N ASP A 357 13.30 16.06 -9.26
CA ASP A 357 14.49 15.88 -8.44
C ASP A 357 14.55 14.54 -7.69
N GLY A 358 13.54 13.70 -7.85
CA GLY A 358 13.43 12.40 -7.19
C GLY A 358 12.85 12.45 -5.77
N ALA A 359 12.46 13.61 -5.29
CA ALA A 359 11.73 13.74 -4.05
C ALA A 359 10.31 13.17 -4.17
N PRO A 360 9.69 12.70 -3.09
CA PRO A 360 8.26 12.46 -3.05
C PRO A 360 7.49 13.73 -3.46
N LEU A 361 6.31 13.55 -4.08
CA LEU A 361 5.46 14.68 -4.41
C LEU A 361 5.16 15.52 -3.17
N SER A 362 5.29 16.84 -3.28
CA SER A 362 4.83 17.76 -2.24
C SER A 362 3.32 17.61 -2.01
N GLU A 363 2.81 18.08 -0.87
CA GLU A 363 1.38 18.01 -0.57
C GLU A 363 0.51 18.67 -1.65
N GLY A 364 0.95 19.83 -2.16
CA GLY A 364 0.26 20.52 -3.23
C GLY A 364 0.26 19.75 -4.56
N GLN A 365 1.36 19.07 -4.89
CA GLN A 365 1.47 18.20 -6.05
C GLN A 365 0.60 16.95 -5.88
N ALA A 366 0.67 16.30 -4.73
CA ALA A 366 -0.15 15.14 -4.42
C ALA A 366 -1.64 15.48 -4.48
N ALA A 367 -2.07 16.62 -3.91
CA ALA A 367 -3.45 17.08 -3.97
C ALA A 367 -3.93 17.33 -5.41
N ARG A 368 -3.10 17.95 -6.25
CA ARG A 368 -3.43 18.15 -7.69
C ARG A 368 -3.57 16.83 -8.43
N LEU A 369 -2.64 15.90 -8.21
CA LEU A 369 -2.70 14.56 -8.80
C LEU A 369 -3.97 13.83 -8.38
N TRP A 370 -4.36 13.92 -7.10
CA TRP A 370 -5.60 13.39 -6.57
C TRP A 370 -6.84 13.97 -7.24
N GLN A 371 -6.91 15.27 -7.32
CA GLN A 371 -8.03 15.95 -7.98
C GLN A 371 -8.16 15.52 -9.44
N ALA A 372 -7.03 15.42 -10.14
CA ALA A 372 -7.00 14.96 -11.53
C ALA A 372 -7.48 13.51 -11.68
N LEU A 373 -7.05 12.59 -10.78
CA LEU A 373 -7.51 11.20 -10.77
C LEU A 373 -9.01 11.08 -10.45
N ALA A 374 -9.54 11.97 -9.59
CA ALA A 374 -10.95 11.97 -9.21
C ALA A 374 -11.86 12.61 -10.29
N ALA A 375 -11.35 13.61 -11.00
CA ALA A 375 -12.15 14.44 -11.89
C ALA A 375 -12.52 13.78 -13.23
N HIS A 376 -11.92 12.62 -13.60
CA HIS A 376 -12.06 12.04 -14.93
C HIS A 376 -12.05 13.08 -16.03
N VAL A 377 -10.88 13.54 -16.37
CA VAL A 377 -10.73 14.53 -17.43
C VAL A 377 -11.11 13.88 -18.75
N GLU A 378 -12.32 14.12 -19.23
CA GLU A 378 -12.63 13.91 -20.64
C GLU A 378 -11.69 14.80 -21.44
N SER A 379 -10.79 14.18 -22.20
CA SER A 379 -9.83 14.95 -22.97
C SER A 379 -10.52 15.66 -24.12
N ARG A 380 -10.81 16.93 -23.93
CA ARG A 380 -11.10 17.87 -25.03
C ARG A 380 -9.85 18.59 -25.45
N ILE A 381 -8.82 17.85 -25.82
CA ILE A 381 -7.55 18.46 -26.18
C ILE A 381 -7.56 18.86 -27.63
N LEU A 382 -7.26 20.12 -27.87
CA LEU A 382 -7.09 20.68 -29.23
C LEU A 382 -5.76 20.24 -29.86
N SER A 383 -4.76 19.86 -29.03
CA SER A 383 -3.47 19.32 -29.50
C SER A 383 -2.90 18.33 -28.47
N PRO A 384 -2.56 17.10 -28.89
CA PRO A 384 -1.85 16.13 -28.01
C PRO A 384 -0.42 16.62 -27.75
N GLY A 385 0.17 16.14 -26.65
CA GLY A 385 1.59 16.34 -26.37
C GLY A 385 2.50 15.57 -27.32
N THR A 386 3.79 15.83 -27.25
CA THR A 386 4.80 15.15 -28.05
C THR A 386 5.47 14.01 -27.29
N LEU A 387 5.74 12.91 -27.99
CA LEU A 387 6.50 11.78 -27.44
C LEU A 387 7.96 11.88 -27.91
N THR A 388 8.89 11.99 -26.97
CA THR A 388 10.32 12.00 -27.23
C THR A 388 10.94 10.69 -26.73
N ASP A 389 11.62 9.95 -27.59
CA ASP A 389 12.47 8.83 -27.17
C ASP A 389 13.75 9.41 -26.55
N SER A 390 13.89 9.19 -25.26
CA SER A 390 15.03 9.69 -24.46
C SER A 390 15.98 8.58 -24.01
N ALA A 391 15.94 7.40 -24.61
CA ALA A 391 16.86 6.30 -24.29
C ALA A 391 18.35 6.69 -24.45
N ALA A 392 18.66 7.67 -25.31
CA ALA A 392 20.02 8.22 -25.45
C ALA A 392 20.52 8.90 -24.16
N LEU A 393 19.65 9.46 -23.33
CA LEU A 393 20.00 10.10 -22.05
C LEU A 393 20.58 9.09 -21.05
N LEU A 394 20.20 7.83 -21.16
CA LEU A 394 20.80 6.77 -20.33
C LEU A 394 22.28 6.56 -20.61
N ARG A 395 22.73 6.83 -21.85
CA ARG A 395 24.16 6.82 -22.21
C ARG A 395 24.89 8.02 -21.58
N LEU A 396 24.25 9.19 -21.57
CA LEU A 396 24.82 10.38 -20.91
C LEU A 396 24.95 10.15 -19.41
N TRP A 397 24.00 9.46 -18.78
CA TRP A 397 24.12 9.04 -17.39
C TRP A 397 25.34 8.12 -17.18
N GLU A 398 25.52 7.10 -18.03
CA GLU A 398 26.65 6.17 -17.95
C GLU A 398 27.98 6.90 -18.15
N ASP A 399 28.06 7.81 -19.13
CA ASP A 399 29.25 8.63 -19.38
C ASP A 399 29.54 9.60 -18.23
N GLY A 400 28.50 10.17 -17.62
CA GLY A 400 28.61 10.99 -16.41
C GLY A 400 29.16 10.20 -15.22
N CYS A 401 28.66 9.00 -15.00
CA CYS A 401 29.18 8.09 -13.98
C CYS A 401 30.63 7.67 -14.26
N ARG A 402 30.96 7.37 -15.53
CA ARG A 402 32.31 6.97 -15.94
C ARG A 402 33.37 8.04 -15.62
N ARG A 403 33.02 9.32 -15.75
CA ARG A 403 33.92 10.43 -15.38
C ARG A 403 34.20 10.49 -13.88
N LEU A 404 33.32 9.97 -13.07
CA LEU A 404 33.50 9.89 -11.61
C LEU A 404 34.38 8.70 -11.18
N VAL A 405 34.43 7.64 -11.97
CA VAL A 405 35.17 6.42 -11.63
C VAL A 405 36.66 6.62 -11.91
N PRO A 406 37.57 6.52 -10.90
CA PRO A 406 38.99 6.68 -11.09
C PRO A 406 39.61 5.52 -11.88
N ALA A 407 40.73 5.77 -12.57
CA ALA A 407 41.46 4.74 -13.31
C ALA A 407 42.01 3.67 -12.37
N ALA A 408 42.68 4.09 -11.28
CA ALA A 408 43.15 3.20 -10.23
C ALA A 408 42.00 2.97 -9.22
N ARG A 409 41.54 1.73 -9.10
CA ARG A 409 40.45 1.35 -8.21
C ARG A 409 40.51 -0.11 -7.81
N PRO A 410 39.88 -0.50 -6.68
CA PRO A 410 39.73 -1.88 -6.28
C PRO A 410 38.90 -2.70 -7.28
N SER A 411 38.95 -4.02 -7.15
CA SER A 411 38.06 -4.92 -7.87
C SER A 411 36.63 -4.80 -7.31
N VAL A 412 35.66 -4.52 -8.16
CA VAL A 412 34.26 -4.33 -7.73
C VAL A 412 33.36 -5.39 -8.36
N ARG A 413 32.69 -6.16 -7.49
CA ARG A 413 31.61 -7.07 -7.89
C ARG A 413 30.28 -6.39 -7.63
N VAL A 414 29.42 -6.32 -8.64
CA VAL A 414 28.12 -5.66 -8.54
C VAL A 414 27.00 -6.68 -8.27
N SER A 415 26.17 -6.39 -7.28
CA SER A 415 24.93 -7.09 -6.96
C SER A 415 23.75 -6.13 -7.09
N CYS A 416 22.81 -6.42 -7.96
CA CYS A 416 21.59 -5.63 -8.17
C CYS A 416 20.49 -6.53 -8.75
N ALA A 417 19.25 -6.35 -8.28
CA ALA A 417 18.11 -7.08 -8.80
C ALA A 417 17.74 -6.62 -10.24
N ASP A 418 17.82 -5.30 -10.50
CA ASP A 418 17.59 -4.79 -11.86
C ASP A 418 18.73 -5.15 -12.80
N PRO A 419 18.50 -5.91 -13.88
CA PRO A 419 19.54 -6.37 -14.78
C PRO A 419 20.13 -5.26 -15.65
N THR A 420 19.38 -4.19 -15.93
CA THR A 420 19.83 -3.04 -16.74
C THR A 420 20.86 -2.23 -15.95
N LEU A 421 20.52 -1.90 -14.70
CA LEU A 421 21.40 -1.18 -13.80
C LEU A 421 22.64 -2.01 -13.47
N ARG A 422 22.47 -3.33 -13.17
CA ARG A 422 23.58 -4.23 -12.90
C ARG A 422 24.59 -4.25 -14.04
N ALA A 423 24.12 -4.47 -15.28
CA ALA A 423 24.98 -4.52 -16.45
C ALA A 423 25.70 -3.19 -16.70
N ALA A 424 25.06 -2.05 -16.48
CA ALA A 424 25.67 -0.73 -16.57
C ALA A 424 26.75 -0.53 -15.50
N ALA A 425 26.45 -0.85 -14.25
CA ALA A 425 27.41 -0.73 -13.14
C ALA A 425 28.59 -1.69 -13.30
N GLU A 426 28.39 -2.93 -13.76
CA GLU A 426 29.48 -3.88 -14.07
C GLU A 426 30.42 -3.31 -15.13
N ARG A 427 29.90 -2.67 -16.19
CA ARG A 427 30.74 -1.99 -17.21
C ARG A 427 31.54 -0.82 -16.64
N LEU A 428 30.90 -0.02 -15.77
CA LEU A 428 31.52 1.16 -15.15
C LEU A 428 32.66 0.79 -14.21
N PHE A 429 32.50 -0.26 -13.42
CA PHE A 429 33.46 -0.65 -12.39
C PHE A 429 34.41 -1.78 -12.85
N SER A 430 34.35 -2.25 -14.10
CA SER A 430 35.22 -3.28 -14.65
C SER A 430 36.70 -2.86 -14.63
N GLY A 431 37.61 -3.84 -14.52
CA GLY A 431 39.06 -3.63 -14.67
C GLY A 431 39.79 -3.09 -13.42
N GLY A 432 39.15 -3.11 -12.24
CA GLY A 432 39.82 -2.86 -10.97
C GLY A 432 40.72 -4.01 -10.54
N THR A 433 41.68 -3.73 -9.64
CA THR A 433 42.66 -4.71 -9.12
C THR A 433 42.85 -4.56 -7.62
N GLY A 434 43.30 -5.61 -6.94
CA GLY A 434 43.56 -5.58 -5.50
C GLY A 434 42.38 -6.01 -4.65
N GLU A 435 42.02 -5.20 -3.64
CA GLU A 435 40.91 -5.49 -2.73
C GLU A 435 39.60 -5.78 -3.50
N GLU A 436 38.87 -6.83 -3.12
CA GLU A 436 37.57 -7.14 -3.70
C GLU A 436 36.46 -6.50 -2.86
N ILE A 437 35.67 -5.60 -3.48
CA ILE A 437 34.51 -4.96 -2.87
C ILE A 437 33.24 -5.43 -3.58
N THR A 438 32.28 -5.92 -2.83
CA THR A 438 30.94 -6.19 -3.35
C THR A 438 30.07 -4.96 -3.17
N LEU A 439 29.68 -4.33 -4.28
CA LEU A 439 28.73 -3.24 -4.33
C LEU A 439 27.32 -3.81 -4.49
N THR A 440 26.44 -3.56 -3.53
CA THR A 440 25.02 -3.91 -3.63
C THR A 440 24.21 -2.64 -3.87
N LEU A 441 23.47 -2.62 -4.98
CA LEU A 441 22.55 -1.53 -5.36
C LEU A 441 21.12 -1.94 -5.08
N SER A 442 20.29 -1.00 -4.61
CA SER A 442 18.85 -1.19 -4.54
C SER A 442 18.28 -1.39 -5.95
N GLU A 443 17.11 -2.02 -6.06
CA GLU A 443 16.44 -2.28 -7.33
C GLU A 443 16.13 -0.99 -8.10
N ASP A 444 15.76 0.07 -7.37
CA ASP A 444 15.51 1.41 -7.93
C ASP A 444 16.80 2.19 -8.25
N GLY A 445 17.96 1.70 -7.87
CA GLY A 445 19.26 2.31 -8.10
C GLY A 445 19.60 3.50 -7.19
N ARG A 446 18.73 3.88 -6.26
CA ARG A 446 18.90 5.08 -5.43
C ARG A 446 19.82 4.88 -4.23
N SER A 447 20.02 3.65 -3.81
CA SER A 447 20.84 3.33 -2.65
C SER A 447 21.96 2.35 -3.00
N ALA A 448 23.07 2.49 -2.29
CA ALA A 448 24.23 1.61 -2.38
C ALA A 448 24.68 1.16 -1.00
N SER A 449 25.17 -0.05 -0.92
CA SER A 449 25.96 -0.56 0.20
C SER A 449 27.19 -1.29 -0.33
N ALA A 450 28.27 -1.31 0.43
CA ALA A 450 29.50 -1.95 0.05
C ALA A 450 29.92 -2.98 1.11
N PHE A 451 30.46 -4.09 0.67
CA PHE A 451 31.01 -5.12 1.54
C PHE A 451 32.43 -5.48 1.10
N SER A 452 33.36 -5.53 2.04
CA SER A 452 34.63 -6.21 1.85
C SER A 452 34.96 -7.10 3.06
N LEU A 453 35.87 -8.04 2.89
CA LEU A 453 36.26 -8.93 4.00
C LEU A 453 36.89 -8.15 5.16
N GLU A 454 37.46 -6.99 4.88
CA GLU A 454 38.13 -6.16 5.88
C GLU A 454 37.21 -5.19 6.62
N THR A 455 36.18 -4.67 5.93
CA THR A 455 35.27 -3.66 6.51
C THR A 455 33.99 -4.26 7.03
N GLY A 456 33.57 -5.46 6.54
CA GLY A 456 32.23 -5.92 6.66
C GLY A 456 31.28 -5.09 5.80
N MET A 457 29.97 -5.04 6.18
CA MET A 457 28.93 -4.32 5.45
C MET A 457 28.92 -2.83 5.83
N LEU A 458 29.15 -1.99 4.85
CA LEU A 458 29.01 -0.53 4.93
C LEU A 458 27.70 -0.12 4.26
N ARG A 459 26.81 0.50 5.01
CA ARG A 459 25.52 1.01 4.50
C ARG A 459 25.70 2.38 3.86
N ARG A 460 24.64 2.86 3.19
CA ARG A 460 24.59 4.15 2.49
C ARG A 460 25.09 5.31 3.35
N GLU A 461 24.68 5.36 4.62
CA GLU A 461 25.05 6.42 5.57
C GLU A 461 26.57 6.51 5.76
N MET A 462 27.24 5.37 5.84
CA MET A 462 28.68 5.29 5.97
C MET A 462 29.43 5.64 4.67
N LEU A 463 28.86 5.26 3.51
CA LEU A 463 29.41 5.60 2.20
C LEU A 463 29.25 7.09 1.87
N LEU A 464 28.24 7.74 2.44
CA LEU A 464 27.96 9.16 2.22
C LEU A 464 29.09 10.06 2.72
N LEU A 465 29.75 9.70 3.84
CA LEU A 465 30.80 10.54 4.45
C LEU A 465 32.03 10.69 3.55
N PRO A 466 32.66 9.62 3.03
CA PRO A 466 33.79 9.77 2.11
C PRO A 466 33.36 10.36 0.76
N ALA A 467 32.15 10.05 0.27
CA ALA A 467 31.63 10.66 -0.95
C ALA A 467 31.44 12.18 -0.78
N MET A 468 30.98 12.63 0.38
CA MET A 468 30.85 14.05 0.72
C MET A 468 32.23 14.74 0.72
N ALA A 469 33.26 14.12 1.29
CA ALA A 469 34.63 14.67 1.29
C ALA A 469 35.17 14.84 -0.15
N ALA A 470 34.97 13.81 -1.02
CA ALA A 470 35.38 13.88 -2.41
C ALA A 470 34.69 15.01 -3.19
N LEU A 471 33.35 15.09 -3.09
CA LEU A 471 32.56 16.04 -3.85
C LEU A 471 32.68 17.48 -3.35
N ALA A 472 32.73 17.65 -2.03
CA ALA A 472 32.94 18.99 -1.46
C ALA A 472 34.29 19.59 -1.83
N ARG A 473 35.33 18.77 -2.00
CA ARG A 473 36.67 19.22 -2.46
C ARG A 473 36.58 19.73 -3.90
N GLU A 474 35.75 19.13 -4.75
CA GLU A 474 35.62 19.52 -6.15
C GLU A 474 34.67 20.72 -6.32
N ASP A 475 33.52 20.67 -5.67
CA ASP A 475 32.44 21.64 -5.83
C ASP A 475 32.47 22.79 -4.82
N GLY A 476 33.34 22.74 -3.80
CA GLY A 476 33.42 23.72 -2.71
C GLY A 476 32.32 23.62 -1.65
N ALA A 477 31.33 22.78 -1.88
CA ALA A 477 30.22 22.57 -0.96
C ALA A 477 29.55 21.19 -1.20
N PHE A 478 28.65 20.80 -0.30
CA PHE A 478 27.86 19.57 -0.42
C PHE A 478 26.41 19.82 -0.04
N VAL A 479 25.47 19.05 -0.62
CA VAL A 479 24.07 19.03 -0.22
C VAL A 479 23.75 17.68 0.39
N LEU A 480 23.34 17.69 1.66
CA LEU A 480 22.91 16.46 2.33
C LEU A 480 21.54 16.00 1.80
N PRO A 481 21.33 14.67 1.67
CA PRO A 481 19.99 14.13 1.50
C PRO A 481 19.07 14.55 2.66
N GLU A 482 17.79 14.75 2.39
CA GLU A 482 16.79 15.08 3.43
C GLU A 482 16.66 13.98 4.50
N ASP A 483 16.97 12.75 4.11
CA ASP A 483 16.96 11.58 4.98
C ASP A 483 18.34 11.25 5.60
N ALA A 484 19.31 12.16 5.51
CA ALA A 484 20.63 11.95 6.04
C ALA A 484 20.62 11.80 7.56
N HIS A 485 21.49 10.93 8.07
CA HIS A 485 21.72 10.81 9.50
C HIS A 485 22.27 12.14 10.06
N PRO A 486 21.78 12.64 11.22
CA PRO A 486 22.26 13.89 11.80
C PRO A 486 23.79 13.96 12.01
N GLY A 487 24.40 12.81 12.27
CA GLY A 487 25.86 12.67 12.36
C GLY A 487 26.62 13.03 11.09
N ALA A 488 25.98 13.01 9.92
CA ALA A 488 26.61 13.44 8.67
C ALA A 488 26.84 14.97 8.65
N ALA A 489 25.90 15.74 9.18
CA ALA A 489 26.06 17.19 9.34
C ALA A 489 27.17 17.52 10.36
N ALA A 490 27.21 16.80 11.49
CA ALA A 490 28.27 16.94 12.47
C ALA A 490 29.66 16.61 11.88
N TYR A 491 29.74 15.56 11.07
CA TYR A 491 30.96 15.20 10.35
C TYR A 491 31.39 16.33 9.39
N ALA A 492 30.46 16.88 8.60
CA ALA A 492 30.74 17.99 7.70
C ALA A 492 31.32 19.20 8.44
N GLN A 493 30.70 19.57 9.57
CA GLN A 493 31.15 20.68 10.40
C GLN A 493 32.58 20.41 10.94
N ALA A 494 32.83 19.21 11.46
CA ALA A 494 34.14 18.84 12.01
C ALA A 494 35.27 18.87 10.96
N HIS A 495 34.92 18.65 9.67
CA HIS A 495 35.90 18.63 8.56
C HIS A 495 35.86 19.92 7.72
N GLY A 496 35.16 20.97 8.16
CA GLY A 496 35.11 22.24 7.45
C GLY A 496 34.40 22.17 6.09
N ILE A 497 33.55 21.19 5.88
CA ILE A 497 32.75 21.03 4.66
C ILE A 497 31.56 21.98 4.70
N ARG A 498 31.47 22.87 3.72
CA ARG A 498 30.31 23.77 3.56
C ARG A 498 29.10 22.97 3.10
N LEU A 499 28.03 22.99 3.89
CA LEU A 499 26.74 22.45 3.52
C LEU A 499 25.85 23.56 2.94
N LEU A 500 25.18 23.25 1.83
CA LEU A 500 24.13 24.09 1.24
C LEU A 500 22.77 23.48 1.52
N ASP A 501 21.81 24.36 1.74
CA ASP A 501 20.40 23.98 1.84
C ASP A 501 19.88 23.59 0.43
N GLY A 502 19.39 22.36 0.31
CA GLY A 502 18.89 21.81 -0.94
C GLY A 502 17.63 22.47 -1.49
N GLU A 503 16.91 23.27 -0.68
CA GLU A 503 15.73 24.03 -1.12
C GLU A 503 16.10 25.34 -1.81
N THR A 504 17.29 25.84 -1.61
CA THR A 504 17.78 27.03 -2.33
C THR A 504 18.10 26.69 -3.79
N SER A 505 18.02 27.68 -4.68
CA SER A 505 18.35 27.49 -6.10
C SER A 505 19.79 27.02 -6.31
N GLU A 506 20.74 27.52 -5.51
CA GLU A 506 22.15 27.09 -5.50
C GLU A 506 22.28 25.65 -5.02
N GLY A 507 21.62 25.31 -3.90
CA GLY A 507 21.65 23.97 -3.35
C GLY A 507 20.96 22.95 -4.25
N ALA A 508 19.82 23.27 -4.85
CA ALA A 508 19.14 22.40 -5.80
C ALA A 508 20.01 22.10 -7.04
N ALA A 509 20.65 23.14 -7.63
CA ALA A 509 21.57 22.97 -8.74
C ALA A 509 22.79 22.12 -8.36
N LEU A 510 23.34 22.30 -7.14
CA LEU A 510 24.44 21.49 -6.65
C LEU A 510 24.01 20.04 -6.40
N ARG A 511 22.85 19.81 -5.78
CA ARG A 511 22.26 18.48 -5.56
C ARG A 511 22.13 17.70 -6.87
N GLN A 512 21.60 18.36 -7.90
CA GLN A 512 21.46 17.79 -9.25
C GLN A 512 22.83 17.42 -9.84
N ARG A 513 23.80 18.31 -9.77
CA ARG A 513 25.15 18.08 -10.30
C ARG A 513 25.85 16.93 -9.59
N GLN A 514 25.81 16.87 -8.26
CA GLN A 514 26.41 15.81 -7.47
C GLN A 514 25.70 14.47 -7.68
N GLY A 515 24.37 14.45 -7.67
CA GLY A 515 23.53 13.29 -7.97
C GLY A 515 23.56 12.14 -6.97
N VAL A 516 24.38 12.22 -5.92
CA VAL A 516 24.57 11.12 -4.93
C VAL A 516 23.39 10.94 -3.99
N CYS A 517 22.50 11.90 -3.91
CA CYS A 517 21.28 11.79 -3.10
C CYS A 517 20.28 10.77 -3.68
N THR A 518 20.28 10.60 -5.00
CA THR A 518 19.31 9.80 -5.76
C THR A 518 19.93 8.70 -6.61
N ASP A 519 21.26 8.52 -6.54
CA ASP A 519 21.99 7.58 -7.39
C ASP A 519 23.11 6.87 -6.62
N GLY A 520 22.88 5.58 -6.34
CA GLY A 520 23.82 4.73 -5.61
C GLY A 520 25.11 4.44 -6.40
N VAL A 521 25.07 4.45 -7.73
CA VAL A 521 26.26 4.27 -8.59
C VAL A 521 27.17 5.48 -8.47
N ARG A 522 26.62 6.70 -8.54
CA ARG A 522 27.36 7.95 -8.35
C ARG A 522 27.91 8.07 -6.93
N LEU A 523 27.12 7.68 -5.94
CA LEU A 523 27.54 7.64 -4.54
C LEU A 523 28.81 6.78 -4.39
N PHE A 524 28.78 5.55 -4.90
CA PHE A 524 29.93 4.66 -4.78
C PHE A 524 31.12 5.11 -5.64
N ALA A 525 30.89 5.65 -6.82
CA ALA A 525 31.93 6.24 -7.64
C ALA A 525 32.67 7.39 -6.92
N ALA A 526 31.94 8.23 -6.17
CA ALA A 526 32.54 9.29 -5.35
C ALA A 526 33.39 8.71 -4.20
N VAL A 527 32.98 7.59 -3.58
CA VAL A 527 33.81 6.86 -2.59
C VAL A 527 35.12 6.38 -3.22
N LEU A 528 35.06 5.77 -4.40
CA LEU A 528 36.25 5.32 -5.13
C LEU A 528 37.20 6.48 -5.46
N ARG A 529 36.64 7.67 -5.77
CA ARG A 529 37.45 8.89 -5.98
C ARG A 529 38.21 9.31 -4.71
N GLU A 530 37.53 9.24 -3.55
CA GLU A 530 38.17 9.56 -2.28
C GLU A 530 39.29 8.57 -1.97
N MET A 531 39.07 7.26 -2.18
CA MET A 531 40.10 6.23 -2.05
C MET A 531 41.31 6.51 -2.95
N ALA A 532 41.06 6.84 -4.22
CA ALA A 532 42.12 7.13 -5.18
C ALA A 532 42.88 8.42 -4.83
N TYR A 533 42.21 9.44 -4.31
CA TYR A 533 42.82 10.70 -3.90
C TYR A 533 43.71 10.54 -2.64
N THR A 534 43.21 9.82 -1.64
CA THR A 534 43.91 9.62 -0.37
C THR A 534 44.94 8.48 -0.44
N GLY A 535 44.83 7.60 -1.43
CA GLY A 535 45.64 6.38 -1.52
C GLY A 535 45.27 5.32 -0.46
N GLN A 536 44.15 5.47 0.22
CA GLN A 536 43.70 4.60 1.31
C GLN A 536 42.80 3.47 0.79
N THR A 537 42.87 2.32 1.46
CA THR A 537 41.90 1.23 1.30
C THR A 537 40.54 1.63 1.84
N LEU A 538 39.47 0.91 1.47
CA LEU A 538 38.12 1.17 1.98
C LEU A 538 38.08 1.10 3.52
N ARG A 539 38.83 0.16 4.12
CA ARG A 539 38.98 0.02 5.57
C ARG A 539 39.63 1.23 6.21
N GLU A 540 40.81 1.64 5.70
CA GLU A 540 41.53 2.80 6.24
C GLU A 540 40.73 4.08 6.13
N LEU A 541 39.96 4.25 5.04
CA LEU A 541 39.10 5.41 4.82
C LEU A 541 37.92 5.43 5.78
N THR A 542 37.35 4.26 6.10
CA THR A 542 36.08 4.20 6.87
C THR A 542 36.28 3.91 8.36
N ALA A 543 37.45 3.38 8.77
CA ALA A 543 37.75 3.06 10.17
C ALA A 543 37.64 4.26 11.14
N PRO A 544 38.10 5.48 10.77
CA PRO A 544 38.00 6.66 11.64
C PRO A 544 36.65 7.33 11.63
N LEU A 545 35.71 6.91 10.77
CA LEU A 545 34.38 7.55 10.63
C LEU A 545 33.47 7.23 11.81
N PRO A 546 32.61 8.17 12.19
CA PRO A 546 31.56 7.88 13.18
C PRO A 546 30.62 6.79 12.65
N ARG A 547 30.18 5.91 13.52
CA ARG A 547 29.18 4.91 13.14
C ARG A 547 27.81 5.58 13.04
N LEU A 548 27.17 5.45 11.90
CA LEU A 548 25.86 6.01 11.62
C LEU A 548 24.91 4.87 11.32
N CYS A 549 23.93 4.66 12.17
CA CYS A 549 22.94 3.60 12.04
C CYS A 549 21.53 4.20 11.95
N THR A 550 20.78 3.75 10.96
CA THR A 550 19.38 4.15 10.76
C THR A 550 18.49 2.91 10.71
N VAL A 551 17.43 2.92 11.52
CA VAL A 551 16.36 1.92 11.46
C VAL A 551 15.10 2.60 10.95
N VAL A 552 14.45 2.00 9.96
CA VAL A 552 13.16 2.44 9.44
C VAL A 552 12.13 1.35 9.70
N ARG A 553 10.98 1.73 10.27
CA ARG A 553 9.83 0.84 10.45
C ARG A 553 8.56 1.50 9.98
N GLU A 554 7.67 0.68 9.46
CA GLU A 554 6.31 1.05 9.13
C GLU A 554 5.39 0.61 10.25
N VAL A 555 4.63 1.56 10.79
CA VAL A 555 3.72 1.35 11.90
C VAL A 555 2.31 1.70 11.45
N VAL A 556 1.40 0.74 11.56
CA VAL A 556 -0.03 0.99 11.30
C VAL A 556 -0.58 1.74 12.49
N THR A 557 -1.10 2.95 12.30
CA THR A 557 -1.66 3.79 13.36
C THR A 557 -2.93 4.49 12.90
N PRO A 558 -3.99 4.56 13.74
CA PRO A 558 -5.20 5.31 13.47
C PRO A 558 -5.03 6.81 13.68
N LEU A 559 -3.95 7.24 14.35
CA LEU A 559 -3.68 8.66 14.61
C LEU A 559 -3.74 9.46 13.31
N THR A 560 -4.28 10.65 13.38
CA THR A 560 -4.27 11.60 12.26
C THR A 560 -2.82 12.05 11.97
N ARG A 561 -2.60 12.61 10.79
CA ARG A 561 -1.30 13.15 10.41
C ARG A 561 -0.82 14.23 11.38
N GLN A 562 -1.74 15.11 11.85
CA GLN A 562 -1.43 16.17 12.79
C GLN A 562 -1.01 15.61 14.15
N GLU A 563 -1.72 14.62 14.66
CA GLU A 563 -1.36 13.95 15.93
C GLU A 563 0.00 13.27 15.86
N VAL A 564 0.34 12.66 14.72
CA VAL A 564 1.67 12.06 14.49
C VAL A 564 2.75 13.13 14.42
N ALA A 565 2.49 14.27 13.77
CA ALA A 565 3.41 15.40 13.71
C ALA A 565 3.64 16.00 15.10
N ASP A 566 2.56 16.22 15.88
CA ASP A 566 2.62 16.73 17.25
C ASP A 566 3.41 15.79 18.18
N LEU A 567 3.28 14.47 17.97
CA LEU A 567 4.11 13.49 18.68
C LEU A 567 5.59 13.63 18.32
N GLY A 568 5.91 13.78 17.04
CA GLY A 568 7.27 14.00 16.56
C GLY A 568 7.91 15.27 17.12
N GLU A 569 7.14 16.37 17.17
CA GLU A 569 7.60 17.65 17.76
C GLU A 569 7.81 17.56 19.27
N ARG A 570 6.92 16.87 20.00
CA ARG A 570 7.06 16.65 21.45
C ARG A 570 8.30 15.82 21.80
N ALA A 571 8.74 14.98 20.89
CA ALA A 571 9.93 14.18 21.07
C ALA A 571 11.19 15.02 21.25
N ALA A 572 11.25 16.22 20.64
CA ALA A 572 12.40 17.14 20.63
C ALA A 572 13.75 16.42 20.34
N ALA A 573 13.69 15.22 19.73
CA ALA A 573 14.85 14.38 19.49
C ALA A 573 15.17 14.38 17.99
N PRO A 574 16.25 15.03 17.55
CA PRO A 574 16.65 15.06 16.14
C PRO A 574 16.97 13.66 15.57
N GLN A 575 17.02 12.67 16.46
CA GLN A 575 17.28 11.27 16.13
C GLN A 575 16.05 10.50 15.66
N VAL A 576 14.84 11.06 15.83
CA VAL A 576 13.59 10.38 15.51
C VAL A 576 12.77 11.23 14.54
N VAL A 577 12.47 10.67 13.39
CA VAL A 577 11.63 11.30 12.36
C VAL A 577 10.43 10.40 12.12
N ILE A 578 9.24 10.96 12.29
CA ILE A 578 7.99 10.25 12.04
C ILE A 578 7.25 10.96 10.92
N VAL A 579 6.97 10.24 9.85
CA VAL A 579 6.24 10.78 8.70
C VAL A 579 5.00 9.92 8.46
N LYS A 580 3.83 10.54 8.43
CA LYS A 580 2.59 9.90 8.02
C LYS A 580 2.08 10.56 6.74
N PRO A 581 2.07 9.82 5.60
CA PRO A 581 1.52 10.34 4.36
C PRO A 581 0.04 10.71 4.50
N PRO A 582 -0.48 11.68 3.74
CA PRO A 582 -1.89 12.00 3.70
C PRO A 582 -2.70 10.74 3.35
N HIS A 583 -3.81 10.52 4.04
CA HIS A 583 -4.73 9.39 3.81
C HIS A 583 -4.13 7.97 4.01
N SER A 584 -2.90 7.86 4.50
CA SER A 584 -2.28 6.58 4.87
C SER A 584 -2.64 6.18 6.30
N ARG A 585 -2.81 4.87 6.52
CA ARG A 585 -2.86 4.28 7.88
C ARG A 585 -1.47 3.92 8.40
N ILE A 586 -0.45 4.05 7.55
CA ILE A 586 0.93 3.70 7.88
C ILE A 586 1.70 4.99 8.17
N ALA A 587 2.29 5.07 9.36
CA ALA A 587 3.32 6.03 9.69
C ALA A 587 4.70 5.39 9.51
N ARG A 588 5.63 6.12 8.93
CA ARG A 588 7.01 5.69 8.82
C ARG A 588 7.81 6.32 9.94
N LEU A 589 8.37 5.47 10.77
CA LEU A 589 9.27 5.81 11.87
C LEU A 589 10.71 5.58 11.42
N ARG A 590 11.51 6.63 11.41
CA ARG A 590 12.95 6.59 11.15
C ARG A 590 13.69 6.99 12.41
N VAL A 591 14.60 6.14 12.85
CA VAL A 591 15.40 6.36 14.05
C VAL A 591 16.88 6.27 13.72
N HIS A 592 17.63 7.26 14.19
CA HIS A 592 19.07 7.40 14.00
C HIS A 592 19.79 7.17 15.33
N ALA A 593 20.85 6.36 15.33
CA ALA A 593 21.70 6.14 16.50
C ALA A 593 23.14 5.70 16.09
N ASP A 594 24.02 5.62 17.06
CA ASP A 594 25.41 5.18 16.84
C ASP A 594 25.53 3.65 16.70
N THR A 595 24.53 2.87 17.13
CA THR A 595 24.49 1.42 16.98
C THR A 595 23.12 0.96 16.49
N MET A 596 23.08 -0.22 15.83
CA MET A 596 21.84 -0.80 15.34
C MET A 596 20.92 -1.23 16.48
N GLU A 597 21.51 -1.70 17.59
CA GLU A 597 20.77 -2.09 18.78
C GLU A 597 20.05 -0.88 19.40
N ALA A 598 20.78 0.23 19.60
CA ALA A 598 20.20 1.46 20.14
C ALA A 598 19.12 2.04 19.22
N ALA A 599 19.35 2.02 17.89
CA ALA A 599 18.35 2.46 16.93
C ALA A 599 17.09 1.57 16.96
N ALA A 600 17.26 0.25 17.09
CA ALA A 600 16.15 -0.70 17.15
C ALA A 600 15.35 -0.60 18.47
N GLU A 601 16.05 -0.40 19.60
CA GLU A 601 15.42 -0.18 20.92
C GLU A 601 14.57 1.10 20.92
N LEU A 602 15.16 2.21 20.51
CA LEU A 602 14.47 3.49 20.41
C LEU A 602 13.30 3.43 19.42
N CYS A 603 13.48 2.71 18.31
CA CYS A 603 12.40 2.47 17.35
C CYS A 603 11.23 1.68 17.98
N GLY A 604 11.52 0.66 18.80
CA GLY A 604 10.51 -0.09 19.53
C GLY A 604 9.79 0.73 20.62
N GLU A 605 10.46 1.70 21.23
CA GLU A 605 9.84 2.63 22.19
C GLU A 605 8.83 3.55 21.48
N TRP A 606 9.20 4.11 20.34
CA TRP A 606 8.33 4.98 19.55
C TRP A 606 7.17 4.23 18.91
N GLU A 607 7.38 2.99 18.46
CA GLU A 607 6.32 2.11 17.98
C GLU A 607 5.26 1.90 19.07
N ARG A 608 5.69 1.63 20.31
CA ARG A 608 4.79 1.52 21.47
C ARG A 608 4.06 2.84 21.77
N SER A 609 4.73 3.98 21.62
CA SER A 609 4.12 5.29 21.81
C SER A 609 3.05 5.61 20.76
N LEU A 610 3.29 5.22 19.49
CA LEU A 610 2.31 5.33 18.40
C LEU A 610 1.09 4.43 18.64
N HIS A 611 1.26 3.28 19.29
CA HIS A 611 0.17 2.40 19.69
C HIS A 611 -0.49 2.81 21.01
N ALA A 612 0.25 3.33 21.99
CA ALA A 612 -0.28 3.76 23.29
C ALA A 612 -1.16 5.02 23.20
N ALA A 613 -0.96 5.86 22.19
CA ALA A 613 -1.85 6.97 21.88
C ALA A 613 -3.21 6.51 21.31
N GLU A 614 -3.40 5.19 21.14
CA GLU A 614 -4.68 4.55 20.79
C GLU A 614 -5.58 4.25 22.00
N ALA A 615 -5.06 4.34 23.22
CA ALA A 615 -5.79 4.07 24.48
C ALA A 615 -6.23 5.38 25.15
#